data_bda6bc909e22327594773cc7a3760a69
#
_entry.id   bda6bc909e22327594773cc7a3760a69
#
_cell.length_a   1.000
_cell.length_b   1.000
_cell.length_c   1.000
_cell.angle_alpha   90.00
_cell.angle_beta   90.00
_cell.angle_gamma   90.00
#
_symmetry.space_group_name_H-M   'P 1'
#
loop_
_entity.id
_entity.type
_entity.pdbx_description
1 polymer ?
#
loop_
_entity_poly.entity_id
_entity_poly.type
_entity_poly.pdbx_seq_one_letter_code
_entity_poly.pdbx_strand_id
1 'polypeptide(L)'
;MQNCTRTNRVRWDVAHNGLNRKHCAQEVKKEMAYKYIAEEWAKPEESFVEELMRQRLIEWRRQHTITRIDRPTRLDRARKLGYKAKQGFVIARTRVRRGGLRKQRPRSGRRPKRMGVKKFKPAKSIKLIGEERAARKFPNLEVLNSYWVGEDGRSKWFEVIMVDPNHPVIKADENINWICQKQHHRRVFRSLTSAGKKVRSLRRKGRGAEKFRPSKKAVGRKRRAYDNG
;
A
#
# COMPACT_ATOMS: atom_id res chain seq x y z
N MET A 1 11.31 0.45 -52.65
CA MET A 1 9.88 0.56 -52.47
C MET A 1 9.31 -0.84 -52.28
N GLN A 2 9.13 -1.31 -51.07
CA GLN A 2 8.23 -2.47 -50.77
C GLN A 2 7.94 -2.42 -49.27
N ASN A 3 6.68 -2.12 -48.97
CA ASN A 3 6.10 -2.15 -47.66
C ASN A 3 5.96 -3.59 -47.17
N CYS A 4 6.54 -3.94 -46.04
CA CYS A 4 6.32 -5.22 -45.38
C CYS A 4 5.48 -5.01 -44.12
N THR A 5 4.18 -5.14 -44.25
CA THR A 5 3.23 -5.22 -43.15
C THR A 5 3.27 -6.63 -42.58
N ARG A 6 3.87 -6.76 -41.38
CA ARG A 6 3.81 -8.00 -40.60
C ARG A 6 2.51 -8.06 -39.81
N THR A 7 1.55 -8.77 -40.32
CA THR A 7 0.37 -9.26 -39.62
C THR A 7 0.75 -10.50 -38.82
N ASN A 8 0.90 -10.37 -37.50
CA ASN A 8 1.02 -11.53 -36.61
C ASN A 8 -0.36 -12.18 -36.44
N ARG A 9 -0.62 -13.18 -37.29
CA ARG A 9 -1.75 -14.08 -37.17
C ARG A 9 -1.38 -15.18 -36.16
N VAL A 10 -1.82 -15.03 -34.92
CA VAL A 10 -1.73 -16.10 -33.90
C VAL A 10 -2.72 -17.19 -34.31
N ARG A 11 -2.18 -18.33 -34.73
CA ARG A 11 -2.92 -19.55 -35.04
C ARG A 11 -3.40 -20.15 -33.72
N TRP A 12 -4.71 -20.17 -33.49
CA TRP A 12 -5.32 -20.87 -32.37
C TRP A 12 -5.51 -22.34 -32.75
N ASP A 13 -4.72 -23.20 -32.17
CA ASP A 13 -4.98 -24.64 -32.24
C ASP A 13 -6.21 -25.00 -31.41
N VAL A 14 -7.24 -25.43 -32.09
CA VAL A 14 -8.49 -25.93 -31.52
C VAL A 14 -8.32 -27.41 -31.24
N ALA A 15 -7.88 -27.70 -30.01
CA ALA A 15 -8.14 -29.05 -29.44
C ALA A 15 -8.00 -29.03 -27.90
N HIS A 16 -9.03 -29.60 -27.26
CA HIS A 16 -9.12 -30.09 -25.87
C HIS A 16 -9.36 -29.07 -24.75
N ASN A 17 -10.53 -29.15 -24.23
CA ASN A 17 -11.09 -29.10 -22.89
C ASN A 17 -12.17 -28.06 -22.64
N GLY A 18 -13.44 -28.54 -22.58
CA GLY A 18 -14.61 -27.77 -22.20
C GLY A 18 -14.59 -27.11 -20.81
N LEU A 19 -13.61 -27.48 -19.97
CA LEU A 19 -13.33 -26.87 -18.66
C LEU A 19 -12.71 -25.47 -18.78
N ASN A 20 -11.92 -25.22 -19.82
CA ASN A 20 -11.17 -23.95 -19.96
C ASN A 20 -12.06 -22.78 -20.40
N ARG A 21 -13.14 -23.04 -21.17
CA ARG A 21 -14.05 -21.97 -21.63
C ARG A 21 -14.88 -21.36 -20.51
N LYS A 22 -15.33 -22.16 -19.54
CA LYS A 22 -16.08 -21.65 -18.37
C LYS A 22 -15.19 -20.82 -17.44
N HIS A 23 -13.95 -21.23 -17.26
CA HIS A 23 -12.98 -20.51 -16.43
C HIS A 23 -12.56 -19.16 -17.07
N CYS A 24 -12.25 -19.16 -18.36
CA CYS A 24 -11.93 -17.94 -19.11
C CYS A 24 -13.11 -16.96 -19.16
N ALA A 25 -14.34 -17.42 -19.37
CA ALA A 25 -15.53 -16.57 -19.35
C ALA A 25 -15.81 -15.99 -17.95
N GLN A 26 -15.49 -16.72 -16.88
CA GLN A 26 -15.60 -16.22 -15.51
C GLN A 26 -14.52 -15.18 -15.18
N GLU A 27 -13.31 -15.33 -15.69
CA GLU A 27 -12.23 -14.34 -15.52
C GLU A 27 -12.54 -13.04 -16.25
N VAL A 28 -12.98 -13.10 -17.49
CA VAL A 28 -13.40 -11.93 -18.29
C VAL A 28 -14.55 -11.19 -17.60
N LYS A 29 -15.57 -11.90 -17.08
CA LYS A 29 -16.66 -11.27 -16.32
C LYS A 29 -16.18 -10.61 -15.03
N LYS A 30 -15.21 -11.20 -14.33
CA LYS A 30 -14.61 -10.60 -13.11
C LYS A 30 -13.81 -9.35 -13.43
N GLU A 31 -13.03 -9.32 -14.49
CA GLU A 31 -12.29 -8.14 -14.91
C GLU A 31 -13.23 -6.99 -15.26
N MET A 32 -14.33 -7.26 -15.96
CA MET A 32 -15.36 -6.27 -16.28
C MET A 32 -15.97 -5.66 -15.01
N ALA A 33 -16.38 -6.47 -14.03
CA ALA A 33 -16.97 -5.97 -12.78
C ALA A 33 -16.02 -5.04 -12.02
N TYR A 34 -14.73 -5.37 -11.93
CA TYR A 34 -13.76 -4.50 -11.23
C TYR A 34 -13.44 -3.22 -12.00
N LYS A 35 -13.61 -3.23 -13.33
CA LYS A 35 -13.49 -2.04 -14.15
C LYS A 35 -14.57 -1.01 -13.77
N TYR A 36 -15.83 -1.41 -13.77
CA TYR A 36 -16.94 -0.53 -13.37
C TYR A 36 -16.80 0.00 -11.94
N ILE A 37 -16.45 -0.86 -10.97
CA ILE A 37 -16.17 -0.39 -9.60
C ILE A 37 -15.04 0.65 -9.59
N ALA A 38 -14.00 0.47 -10.39
CA ALA A 38 -12.88 1.40 -10.44
C ALA A 38 -13.27 2.73 -11.10
N GLU A 39 -14.14 2.72 -12.10
CA GLU A 39 -14.70 3.89 -12.76
C GLU A 39 -15.54 4.73 -11.80
N GLU A 40 -16.44 4.11 -11.04
CA GLU A 40 -17.23 4.78 -9.99
C GLU A 40 -16.35 5.46 -8.93
N TRP A 41 -15.27 4.81 -8.53
CA TRP A 41 -14.32 5.39 -7.59
C TRP A 41 -13.38 6.43 -8.21
N ALA A 42 -13.27 6.49 -9.52
CA ALA A 42 -12.47 7.50 -10.22
C ALA A 42 -13.20 8.84 -10.27
N LYS A 43 -14.53 8.79 -10.41
CA LYS A 43 -15.41 9.96 -10.50
C LYS A 43 -16.50 9.90 -9.41
N PRO A 44 -16.14 10.08 -8.14
CA PRO A 44 -17.10 9.96 -7.04
C PRO A 44 -18.21 10.99 -7.09
N GLU A 45 -17.98 12.16 -7.72
CA GLU A 45 -18.92 13.26 -7.85
C GLU A 45 -20.09 12.91 -8.81
N GLU A 46 -19.84 12.08 -9.83
CA GLU A 46 -20.83 11.60 -10.79
C GLU A 46 -21.57 10.34 -10.32
N SER A 47 -21.20 9.79 -9.15
CA SER A 47 -21.69 8.52 -8.65
C SER A 47 -22.20 8.62 -7.20
N PHE A 48 -22.97 7.62 -6.78
CA PHE A 48 -23.44 7.50 -5.39
C PHE A 48 -22.33 7.32 -4.35
N VAL A 49 -21.07 7.13 -4.80
CA VAL A 49 -19.92 6.88 -3.93
C VAL A 49 -19.64 8.04 -3.00
N GLU A 50 -19.84 9.29 -3.45
CA GLU A 50 -19.60 10.47 -2.61
C GLU A 50 -20.55 10.50 -1.42
N GLU A 51 -21.86 10.31 -1.66
CA GLU A 51 -22.85 10.30 -0.59
C GLU A 51 -22.63 9.16 0.39
N LEU A 52 -22.39 7.96 -0.13
CA LEU A 52 -22.05 6.78 0.68
C LEU A 52 -20.82 7.02 1.55
N MET A 53 -19.81 7.70 1.01
CA MET A 53 -18.60 8.03 1.76
C MET A 53 -18.84 9.09 2.82
N ARG A 54 -19.71 10.07 2.60
CA ARG A 54 -20.10 11.04 3.63
C ARG A 54 -20.73 10.34 4.83
N GLN A 55 -21.67 9.42 4.62
CA GLN A 55 -22.31 8.63 5.67
C GLN A 55 -21.27 7.77 6.42
N ARG A 56 -20.43 7.04 5.70
CA ARG A 56 -19.37 6.19 6.28
C ARG A 56 -18.36 6.98 7.11
N LEU A 57 -17.98 8.18 6.67
CA LEU A 57 -17.02 9.01 7.39
C LEU A 57 -17.56 9.47 8.74
N ILE A 58 -18.86 9.71 8.88
CA ILE A 58 -19.51 10.04 10.15
C ILE A 58 -19.34 8.87 11.14
N GLU A 59 -19.63 7.66 10.69
CA GLU A 59 -19.45 6.45 11.47
C GLU A 59 -17.97 6.20 11.82
N TRP A 60 -17.07 6.30 10.85
CA TRP A 60 -15.65 6.03 11.03
C TRP A 60 -14.95 7.00 11.98
N ARG A 61 -15.45 8.21 12.14
CA ARG A 61 -14.95 9.16 13.15
C ARG A 61 -15.24 8.69 14.57
N ARG A 62 -16.32 7.96 14.79
CA ARG A 62 -16.71 7.40 16.10
C ARG A 62 -15.99 6.11 16.43
N GLN A 63 -15.54 5.37 15.42
CA GLN A 63 -14.85 4.09 15.58
C GLN A 63 -13.43 4.26 16.13
N HIS A 64 -12.87 3.16 16.63
CA HIS A 64 -11.48 3.10 17.07
C HIS A 64 -10.50 3.46 15.93
N THR A 65 -9.30 3.90 16.32
CA THR A 65 -8.24 4.27 15.37
C THR A 65 -7.84 3.12 14.44
N ILE A 66 -7.95 1.89 14.91
CA ILE A 66 -7.68 0.67 14.14
C ILE A 66 -8.83 -0.28 14.39
N THR A 67 -9.58 -0.59 13.34
CA THR A 67 -10.74 -1.48 13.37
C THR A 67 -10.52 -2.59 12.35
N ARG A 68 -10.73 -3.85 12.76
CA ARG A 68 -10.80 -4.98 11.82
C ARG A 68 -12.09 -4.86 11.03
N ILE A 69 -12.04 -5.16 9.74
CA ILE A 69 -13.19 -5.16 8.85
C ILE A 69 -13.24 -6.51 8.11
N ASP A 70 -14.44 -6.99 7.87
CA ASP A 70 -14.66 -8.30 7.24
C ASP A 70 -14.51 -8.22 5.72
N ARG A 71 -14.92 -7.10 5.13
CA ARG A 71 -14.87 -6.89 3.69
C ARG A 71 -14.15 -5.58 3.34
N PRO A 72 -13.36 -5.57 2.26
CA PRO A 72 -12.71 -4.34 1.79
C PRO A 72 -13.74 -3.35 1.27
N THR A 73 -13.61 -2.08 1.61
CA THR A 73 -14.47 -1.01 1.09
C THR A 73 -14.27 -0.81 -0.41
N ARG A 74 -13.03 -0.94 -0.90
CA ARG A 74 -12.67 -0.87 -2.32
C ARG A 74 -12.13 -2.21 -2.80
N LEU A 75 -13.03 -3.07 -3.28
CA LEU A 75 -12.68 -4.43 -3.69
C LEU A 75 -11.73 -4.43 -4.91
N ASP A 76 -11.96 -3.53 -5.88
CA ASP A 76 -11.10 -3.33 -7.05
C ASP A 76 -9.63 -3.08 -6.64
N ARG A 77 -9.47 -2.16 -5.67
CA ARG A 77 -8.14 -1.77 -5.21
C ARG A 77 -7.49 -2.83 -4.34
N ALA A 78 -8.27 -3.47 -3.47
CA ALA A 78 -7.79 -4.55 -2.63
C ALA A 78 -7.26 -5.72 -3.47
N ARG A 79 -8.02 -6.15 -4.48
CA ARG A 79 -7.62 -7.24 -5.40
C ARG A 79 -6.35 -6.91 -6.18
N LYS A 80 -6.24 -5.71 -6.74
CA LYS A 80 -5.03 -5.23 -7.44
C LYS A 80 -3.79 -5.20 -6.53
N LEU A 81 -3.97 -5.16 -5.21
CA LEU A 81 -2.89 -5.16 -4.22
C LEU A 81 -2.62 -6.53 -3.59
N GLY A 82 -3.26 -7.58 -4.10
CA GLY A 82 -3.03 -8.96 -3.71
C GLY A 82 -3.97 -9.52 -2.66
N TYR A 83 -5.08 -8.82 -2.34
CA TYR A 83 -6.10 -9.36 -1.45
C TYR A 83 -6.83 -10.53 -2.10
N LYS A 84 -6.99 -11.61 -1.36
CA LYS A 84 -7.85 -12.75 -1.70
C LYS A 84 -8.82 -12.99 -0.55
N ALA A 85 -10.07 -13.34 -0.86
CA ALA A 85 -11.08 -13.71 0.15
C ALA A 85 -10.86 -15.17 0.58
N LYS A 86 -9.73 -15.43 1.23
CA LYS A 86 -9.33 -16.72 1.78
C LYS A 86 -9.04 -16.57 3.27
N GLN A 87 -9.13 -17.66 4.00
CA GLN A 87 -8.64 -17.73 5.36
C GLN A 87 -7.16 -17.31 5.44
N GLY A 88 -6.78 -16.68 6.52
CA GLY A 88 -5.44 -16.11 6.69
C GLY A 88 -5.26 -14.69 6.14
N PHE A 89 -6.22 -14.14 5.36
CA PHE A 89 -6.24 -12.72 5.00
C PHE A 89 -7.12 -11.93 5.96
N VAL A 90 -6.59 -10.83 6.48
CA VAL A 90 -7.27 -9.92 7.39
C VAL A 90 -7.13 -8.50 6.88
N ILE A 91 -8.19 -7.72 6.95
CA ILE A 91 -8.16 -6.30 6.61
C ILE A 91 -8.42 -5.48 7.88
N ALA A 92 -7.62 -4.43 8.06
CA ALA A 92 -7.84 -3.45 9.11
C ALA A 92 -7.90 -2.04 8.54
N ARG A 93 -8.92 -1.28 8.93
CA ARG A 93 -9.03 0.13 8.62
C ARG A 93 -8.28 0.93 9.68
N THR A 94 -7.39 1.80 9.25
CA THR A 94 -6.57 2.63 10.13
C THR A 94 -6.84 4.11 9.88
N ARG A 95 -7.13 4.85 10.94
CA ARG A 95 -7.28 6.31 10.92
C ARG A 95 -5.97 6.97 11.31
N VAL A 96 -5.50 7.91 10.51
CA VAL A 96 -4.29 8.68 10.79
C VAL A 96 -4.58 10.17 10.63
N ARG A 97 -4.23 10.97 11.63
CA ARG A 97 -4.41 12.42 11.60
C ARG A 97 -3.63 13.03 10.43
N ARG A 98 -4.21 14.02 9.78
CA ARG A 98 -3.56 14.86 8.75
C ARG A 98 -2.58 15.86 9.37
N GLY A 99 -1.73 16.42 8.54
CA GLY A 99 -0.75 17.43 8.92
C GLY A 99 0.59 16.84 9.34
N GLY A 100 1.49 17.72 9.74
CA GLY A 100 2.83 17.39 10.18
C GLY A 100 2.94 17.19 11.70
N LEU A 101 4.11 16.78 12.14
CA LEU A 101 4.44 16.74 13.55
C LEU A 101 4.58 18.17 14.09
N ARG A 102 3.75 18.52 15.06
CA ARG A 102 3.90 19.76 15.84
C ARG A 102 4.66 19.42 17.12
N LYS A 103 5.84 19.96 17.26
CA LYS A 103 6.65 19.85 18.48
C LYS A 103 6.75 21.22 19.14
N GLN A 104 6.52 21.26 20.44
CA GLN A 104 6.68 22.48 21.21
C GLN A 104 8.17 22.86 21.26
N ARG A 105 8.47 24.13 21.09
CA ARG A 105 9.84 24.63 21.18
C ARG A 105 10.32 24.52 22.66
N PRO A 106 11.48 23.90 22.91
CA PRO A 106 12.06 23.91 24.28
C PRO A 106 12.34 25.34 24.71
N ARG A 107 11.97 25.68 25.95
CA ARG A 107 12.07 27.06 26.46
C ARG A 107 13.18 27.27 27.47
N SER A 108 13.65 26.23 28.15
CA SER A 108 14.62 26.35 29.23
C SER A 108 15.83 25.44 29.08
N GLY A 109 16.96 25.82 29.64
CA GLY A 109 18.18 25.02 29.68
C GLY A 109 18.85 24.75 28.32
N ARG A 110 18.55 25.56 27.28
CA ARG A 110 19.08 25.36 25.91
C ARG A 110 19.50 26.67 25.29
N ARG A 111 20.62 26.65 24.56
CA ARG A 111 21.04 27.75 23.69
C ARG A 111 20.06 27.89 22.50
N PRO A 112 19.80 29.10 21.97
CA PRO A 112 18.89 29.34 20.83
C PRO A 112 19.12 28.41 19.63
N LYS A 113 20.37 28.09 19.30
CA LYS A 113 20.77 27.16 18.25
C LYS A 113 20.15 25.76 18.42
N ARG A 114 19.87 25.34 19.65
CA ARG A 114 19.32 24.01 19.98
C ARG A 114 17.81 24.03 20.26
N MET A 115 17.16 25.17 20.20
CA MET A 115 15.72 25.32 20.41
C MET A 115 14.89 25.05 19.12
N GLY A 116 15.51 24.90 17.98
CA GLY A 116 14.84 24.71 16.70
C GLY A 116 14.06 23.40 16.61
N VAL A 117 12.84 23.44 16.05
CA VAL A 117 11.93 22.28 15.90
C VAL A 117 11.56 21.97 14.44
N LYS A 118 11.98 22.80 13.48
CA LYS A 118 11.61 22.66 12.07
C LYS A 118 12.10 21.37 11.41
N LYS A 119 13.20 20.80 11.88
CA LYS A 119 13.83 19.58 11.33
C LYS A 119 13.27 18.27 11.90
N PHE A 120 12.41 18.32 12.92
CA PHE A 120 11.81 17.14 13.55
C PHE A 120 10.60 16.63 12.75
N LYS A 121 10.83 16.12 11.55
CA LYS A 121 9.81 15.46 10.75
C LYS A 121 10.03 13.95 10.78
N PRO A 122 8.96 13.13 10.89
CA PRO A 122 9.08 11.67 10.96
C PRO A 122 9.68 11.04 9.69
N ALA A 123 9.78 11.79 8.58
CA ALA A 123 10.24 11.31 7.28
C ALA A 123 9.49 10.03 6.81
N LYS A 124 8.23 9.91 7.18
CA LYS A 124 7.33 8.81 6.85
C LYS A 124 6.07 9.36 6.19
N SER A 125 5.52 8.64 5.23
CA SER A 125 4.20 8.97 4.69
C SER A 125 3.11 8.60 5.69
N ILE A 126 1.97 9.32 5.63
CA ILE A 126 0.80 9.02 6.47
C ILE A 126 0.34 7.57 6.26
N LYS A 127 0.42 7.08 5.03
CA LYS A 127 0.11 5.70 4.68
C LYS A 127 1.01 4.69 5.41
N LEU A 128 2.33 4.91 5.44
CA LEU A 128 3.27 4.06 6.16
C LEU A 128 3.02 4.07 7.67
N ILE A 129 2.64 5.24 8.22
CA ILE A 129 2.26 5.35 9.64
C ILE A 129 1.03 4.48 9.94
N GLY A 130 0.04 4.44 9.02
CA GLY A 130 -1.12 3.56 9.14
C GLY A 130 -0.73 2.08 9.15
N GLU A 131 0.15 1.67 8.22
CA GLU A 131 0.67 0.30 8.18
C GLU A 131 1.42 -0.10 9.47
N GLU A 132 2.29 0.78 9.99
CA GLU A 132 3.02 0.53 11.23
C GLU A 132 2.10 0.42 12.46
N ARG A 133 1.03 1.21 12.50
CA ARG A 133 0.03 1.13 13.58
C ARG A 133 -0.72 -0.20 13.54
N ALA A 134 -1.16 -0.63 12.34
CA ALA A 134 -1.81 -1.93 12.16
C ALA A 134 -0.89 -3.07 12.61
N ALA A 135 0.37 -3.07 12.15
CA ALA A 135 1.35 -4.09 12.51
C ALA A 135 1.67 -4.16 14.02
N ARG A 136 1.56 -3.04 14.75
CA ARG A 136 1.70 -3.05 16.22
C ARG A 136 0.48 -3.62 16.92
N LYS A 137 -0.73 -3.38 16.39
CA LYS A 137 -1.96 -3.92 16.98
C LYS A 137 -2.13 -5.42 16.71
N PHE A 138 -1.63 -5.89 15.58
CA PHE A 138 -1.71 -7.29 15.16
C PHE A 138 -0.31 -7.87 14.94
N PRO A 139 0.43 -8.20 16.01
CA PRO A 139 1.84 -8.62 15.93
C PRO A 139 2.02 -9.98 15.24
N ASN A 140 1.00 -10.83 15.26
CA ASN A 140 0.93 -12.14 14.59
C ASN A 140 0.69 -12.05 13.07
N LEU A 141 0.34 -10.86 12.55
CA LEU A 141 0.02 -10.67 11.14
C LEU A 141 1.10 -9.85 10.44
N GLU A 142 1.46 -10.24 9.23
CA GLU A 142 2.36 -9.46 8.39
C GLU A 142 1.59 -8.59 7.38
N VAL A 143 1.99 -7.34 7.23
CA VAL A 143 1.35 -6.42 6.31
C VAL A 143 1.79 -6.71 4.88
N LEU A 144 0.86 -7.05 4.01
CA LEU A 144 1.09 -7.23 2.58
C LEU A 144 1.18 -5.87 1.88
N ASN A 145 0.13 -5.07 1.98
CA ASN A 145 -0.01 -3.77 1.34
C ASN A 145 -1.11 -2.95 2.01
N SER A 146 -1.30 -1.72 1.54
CA SER A 146 -2.39 -0.85 2.00
C SER A 146 -2.88 0.07 0.89
N TYR A 147 -4.05 0.65 1.03
CA TYR A 147 -4.62 1.63 0.10
C TYR A 147 -5.43 2.70 0.84
N TRP A 148 -5.60 3.82 0.18
CA TRP A 148 -6.43 4.92 0.65
C TRP A 148 -7.91 4.60 0.38
N VAL A 149 -8.76 4.98 1.33
CA VAL A 149 -10.20 4.76 1.23
C VAL A 149 -10.95 6.09 1.30
N GLY A 150 -10.56 6.97 2.21
CA GLY A 150 -11.23 8.26 2.37
C GLY A 150 -10.41 9.21 3.22
N GLU A 151 -10.83 10.47 3.20
CA GLU A 151 -10.23 11.50 4.05
C GLU A 151 -11.23 12.60 4.39
N ASP A 152 -11.00 13.24 5.50
CA ASP A 152 -11.68 14.47 5.90
C ASP A 152 -10.65 15.57 6.22
N GLY A 153 -11.12 16.73 6.70
CA GLY A 153 -10.25 17.83 7.10
C GLY A 153 -9.22 17.47 8.18
N ARG A 154 -9.49 16.48 9.02
CA ARG A 154 -8.65 16.10 10.18
C ARG A 154 -7.89 14.79 10.00
N SER A 155 -8.45 13.83 9.27
CA SER A 155 -7.94 12.46 9.23
C SER A 155 -7.92 11.90 7.81
N LYS A 156 -7.06 10.88 7.61
CA LYS A 156 -7.06 10.00 6.43
C LYS A 156 -7.25 8.57 6.88
N TRP A 157 -8.07 7.83 6.13
CA TRP A 157 -8.34 6.42 6.37
C TRP A 157 -7.65 5.57 5.30
N PHE A 158 -7.00 4.53 5.79
CA PHE A 158 -6.34 3.53 4.96
C PHE A 158 -6.82 2.15 5.36
N GLU A 159 -7.02 1.30 4.39
CA GLU A 159 -7.22 -0.13 4.63
C GLU A 159 -5.90 -0.85 4.42
N VAL A 160 -5.53 -1.65 5.40
CA VAL A 160 -4.28 -2.40 5.45
C VAL A 160 -4.61 -3.87 5.29
N ILE A 161 -4.05 -4.47 4.24
CA ILE A 161 -4.17 -5.91 3.96
C ILE A 161 -3.07 -6.61 4.73
N MET A 162 -3.46 -7.51 5.62
CA MET A 162 -2.57 -8.31 6.45
C MET A 162 -2.77 -9.79 6.15
N VAL A 163 -1.75 -10.56 6.38
CA VAL A 163 -1.72 -12.01 6.14
C VAL A 163 -1.15 -12.70 7.36
N ASP A 164 -1.74 -13.81 7.75
CA ASP A 164 -1.21 -14.67 8.81
C ASP A 164 -0.16 -15.63 8.21
N PRO A 165 1.13 -15.45 8.52
CA PRO A 165 2.19 -16.31 8.00
C PRO A 165 2.17 -17.74 8.56
N ASN A 166 1.44 -17.98 9.66
CA ASN A 166 1.36 -19.30 10.29
C ASN A 166 0.20 -20.14 9.78
N HIS A 167 -0.77 -19.51 9.11
CA HIS A 167 -1.98 -20.18 8.63
C HIS A 167 -1.64 -21.21 7.53
N PRO A 168 -2.13 -22.48 7.62
CA PRO A 168 -1.80 -23.54 6.67
C PRO A 168 -2.21 -23.21 5.23
N VAL A 169 -3.37 -22.58 5.02
CA VAL A 169 -3.84 -22.16 3.69
C VAL A 169 -2.90 -21.14 3.04
N ILE A 170 -2.25 -20.30 3.83
CA ILE A 170 -1.27 -19.31 3.32
C ILE A 170 0.06 -19.99 2.98
N LYS A 171 0.50 -20.95 3.78
CA LYS A 171 1.72 -21.72 3.52
C LYS A 171 1.60 -22.57 2.25
N ALA A 172 0.41 -23.10 1.98
CA ALA A 172 0.12 -23.93 0.80
C ALA A 172 -0.11 -23.11 -0.49
N ASP A 173 -0.42 -21.80 -0.42
CA ASP A 173 -0.65 -20.97 -1.61
C ASP A 173 0.67 -20.45 -2.18
N GLU A 174 1.13 -21.02 -3.30
CA GLU A 174 2.38 -20.68 -4.00
C GLU A 174 2.52 -19.16 -4.30
N ASN A 175 1.41 -18.48 -4.55
CA ASN A 175 1.42 -17.05 -4.86
C ASN A 175 1.73 -16.15 -3.66
N ILE A 176 1.54 -16.62 -2.42
CA ILE A 176 1.66 -15.80 -1.21
C ILE A 176 2.59 -16.41 -0.15
N ASN A 177 2.98 -17.68 -0.26
CA ASN A 177 3.81 -18.38 0.72
C ASN A 177 5.15 -17.68 1.01
N TRP A 178 5.67 -16.90 0.05
CA TRP A 178 6.88 -16.10 0.24
C TRP A 178 6.83 -15.18 1.47
N ILE A 179 5.61 -14.76 1.91
CA ILE A 179 5.46 -13.88 3.08
C ILE A 179 5.77 -14.62 4.40
N CYS A 180 5.67 -15.95 4.41
CA CYS A 180 5.96 -16.80 5.55
C CYS A 180 7.46 -16.90 5.86
N GLN A 181 8.33 -16.56 4.91
CA GLN A 181 9.77 -16.65 5.08
C GLN A 181 10.28 -15.64 6.13
N LYS A 182 11.28 -16.05 6.91
CA LYS A 182 11.89 -15.24 7.99
C LYS A 182 12.36 -13.86 7.52
N GLN A 183 12.79 -13.73 6.27
CA GLN A 183 13.20 -12.46 5.67
C GLN A 183 12.05 -11.44 5.55
N HIS A 184 10.79 -11.87 5.63
CA HIS A 184 9.62 -10.99 5.56
C HIS A 184 9.04 -10.63 6.93
N HIS A 185 9.58 -11.18 8.02
CA HIS A 185 9.15 -10.86 9.38
C HIS A 185 9.33 -9.37 9.68
N ARG A 186 8.29 -8.75 10.27
CA ARG A 186 8.21 -7.32 10.61
C ARG A 186 8.57 -6.39 9.44
N ARG A 187 8.16 -6.74 8.23
CA ARG A 187 8.52 -6.09 6.97
C ARG A 187 8.17 -4.61 6.89
N VAL A 188 7.11 -4.17 7.56
CA VAL A 188 6.69 -2.76 7.59
C VAL A 188 7.74 -1.88 8.24
N PHE A 189 8.26 -2.29 9.40
CA PHE A 189 9.26 -1.51 10.15
C PHE A 189 10.60 -1.41 9.42
N ARG A 190 10.88 -2.36 8.53
CA ARG A 190 12.04 -2.34 7.62
C ARG A 190 11.76 -1.64 6.29
N SER A 191 10.57 -1.03 6.16
CA SER A 191 10.14 -0.31 4.95
C SER A 191 10.18 -1.16 3.68
N LEU A 192 9.78 -2.42 3.76
CA LEU A 192 9.72 -3.35 2.63
C LEU A 192 8.36 -3.33 1.90
N THR A 193 7.33 -2.73 2.50
CA THR A 193 6.04 -2.51 1.84
C THR A 193 6.15 -1.48 0.72
N SER A 194 5.13 -1.41 -0.13
CA SER A 194 5.04 -0.42 -1.20
C SER A 194 5.18 1.02 -0.69
N ALA A 195 4.50 1.36 0.43
CA ALA A 195 4.59 2.67 1.07
C ALA A 195 6.01 2.93 1.60
N GLY A 196 6.64 1.94 2.24
CA GLY A 196 8.00 2.04 2.74
C GLY A 196 9.03 2.23 1.63
N LYS A 197 8.94 1.45 0.55
CA LYS A 197 9.81 1.59 -0.63
C LYS A 197 9.68 2.99 -1.26
N LYS A 198 8.46 3.55 -1.33
CA LYS A 198 8.22 4.91 -1.83
C LYS A 198 8.91 5.97 -0.94
N VAL A 199 8.80 5.85 0.38
CA VAL A 199 9.46 6.76 1.34
C VAL A 199 10.98 6.72 1.21
N ARG A 200 11.56 5.56 0.95
CA ARG A 200 12.99 5.38 0.69
C ARG A 200 13.42 5.79 -0.71
N SER A 201 12.49 6.25 -1.54
CA SER A 201 12.72 6.64 -2.94
C SER A 201 13.25 5.50 -3.83
N LEU A 202 13.04 4.23 -3.46
CA LEU A 202 13.53 3.06 -4.21
C LEU A 202 12.83 2.85 -5.56
N ARG A 203 11.68 3.50 -5.75
CA ARG A 203 10.92 3.42 -7.01
C ARG A 203 11.33 4.48 -8.04
N ARG A 204 12.14 5.47 -7.66
CA ARG A 204 12.68 6.44 -8.60
C ARG A 204 13.78 5.80 -9.44
N LYS A 205 13.69 5.97 -10.75
CA LYS A 205 14.69 5.55 -11.75
C LYS A 205 15.14 6.80 -12.53
N GLY A 206 16.30 6.71 -13.17
CA GLY A 206 16.82 7.78 -14.01
C GLY A 206 17.67 8.83 -13.27
N ARG A 207 17.91 9.96 -13.93
CA ARG A 207 18.72 11.07 -13.42
C ARG A 207 18.16 11.62 -12.10
N GLY A 208 19.02 11.94 -11.15
CA GLY A 208 18.65 12.38 -9.79
C GLY A 208 18.35 11.24 -8.80
N ALA A 209 18.26 9.97 -9.26
CA ALA A 209 18.08 8.82 -8.38
C ALA A 209 19.37 8.49 -7.60
N GLU A 210 20.52 8.91 -8.05
CA GLU A 210 21.82 8.77 -7.37
C GLU A 210 21.85 9.42 -5.99
N LYS A 211 21.03 10.44 -5.76
CA LYS A 211 20.85 11.08 -4.43
C LYS A 211 20.21 10.17 -3.39
N PHE A 212 19.63 9.05 -3.81
CA PHE A 212 18.85 8.14 -2.96
C PHE A 212 19.28 6.69 -3.07
N ARG A 213 20.03 6.30 -4.09
CA ARG A 213 20.44 4.91 -4.34
C ARG A 213 21.87 4.65 -3.93
N PRO A 214 22.16 3.46 -3.41
CA PRO A 214 21.26 2.35 -3.06
C PRO A 214 20.36 2.64 -1.86
N SER A 215 20.76 3.58 -1.00
CA SER A 215 19.95 4.09 0.12
C SER A 215 20.43 5.50 0.51
N LYS A 216 19.57 6.28 1.18
CA LYS A 216 19.93 7.61 1.72
C LYS A 216 21.14 7.53 2.65
N LYS A 217 21.26 6.46 3.44
CA LYS A 217 22.37 6.25 4.38
C LYS A 217 23.69 6.00 3.65
N ALA A 218 23.69 5.14 2.62
CA ALA A 218 24.87 4.86 1.82
C ALA A 218 25.36 6.10 1.05
N VAL A 219 24.42 6.84 0.46
CA VAL A 219 24.75 8.11 -0.23
C VAL A 219 25.29 9.15 0.77
N GLY A 220 24.70 9.26 1.96
CA GLY A 220 25.21 10.17 2.99
C GLY A 220 26.60 9.79 3.52
N ARG A 221 26.95 8.50 3.54
CA ARG A 221 28.32 8.07 3.88
C ARG A 221 29.31 8.48 2.78
N LYS A 222 28.99 8.24 1.51
CA LYS A 222 29.84 8.62 0.38
C LYS A 222 30.12 10.13 0.36
N ARG A 223 29.06 10.95 0.57
CA ARG A 223 29.24 12.42 0.62
C ARG A 223 30.18 12.84 1.73
N ARG A 224 29.97 12.32 2.95
CA ARG A 224 30.85 12.66 4.09
C ARG A 224 32.29 12.20 3.89
N ALA A 225 32.52 11.07 3.24
CA ALA A 225 33.86 10.62 2.89
C ALA A 225 34.52 11.53 1.85
N TYR A 226 33.73 12.11 0.93
CA TYR A 226 34.22 13.06 -0.06
C TYR A 226 34.50 14.45 0.53
N ASP A 227 33.67 14.90 1.48
CA ASP A 227 33.81 16.20 2.15
C ASP A 227 34.96 16.23 3.17
N ASN A 228 35.52 15.07 3.56
CA ASN A 228 36.62 14.93 4.54
C ASN A 228 37.93 14.46 3.91
N GLY A 229 38.02 14.32 2.62
CA GLY A 229 39.24 14.01 1.84
C GLY A 229 39.65 15.17 0.98
#